data_132c32a5789d288e0a9ad61fd162464c
#
_entry.id   132c32a5789d288e0a9ad61fd162464c
#
_cell.length_a   1.000
_cell.length_b   1.000
_cell.length_c   1.000
_cell.angle_alpha   90.00
_cell.angle_beta   90.00
_cell.angle_gamma   90.00
#
_symmetry.space_group_name_H-M   'P 1'
#
loop_
_entity.id
_entity.type
_entity.pdbx_description
1 polymer ?
#
loop_
_entity_poly.entity_id
_entity_poly.type
_entity_poly.pdbx_seq_one_letter_code
_entity_poly.pdbx_strand_id
1 'polypeptide(L)'
;YYGGNCEVMERTTRVKARVKAHALKELLESKEKVVIMAHKIPDPDAIGAAVGLYRLGLSLGRKAHIVMNEVTISVRAMVDELNKSGIYDEDMFIDNEQAIEITDENTLLIVVDVNHANYTECEQLLSQTKTTVILDHHRKNKDMIKNPVLSYVEPYASSTCELVAEILQYVDSKPKLEPMEANAMYYGCLLYTSPSPRDS
;
A
#
# COMPACT_ATOMS: atom_id res chain seq x y z
N TYR A 1 6.48 22.11 29.30
CA TYR A 1 7.07 22.49 27.97
C TYR A 1 7.20 21.34 26.95
N TYR A 2 6.38 20.29 27.08
CA TYR A 2 6.40 19.15 26.13
C TYR A 2 5.31 19.19 25.05
N GLY A 3 4.34 20.12 25.12
CA GLY A 3 3.23 20.20 24.17
C GLY A 3 3.57 20.79 22.80
N GLY A 4 4.52 21.70 22.72
CA GLY A 4 4.84 22.41 21.47
C GLY A 4 5.51 21.54 20.39
N ASN A 5 6.31 20.56 20.79
CA ASN A 5 7.00 19.68 19.83
C ASN A 5 6.03 18.66 19.20
N CYS A 6 5.01 18.21 19.93
CA CYS A 6 4.01 17.28 19.43
C CYS A 6 3.13 17.92 18.35
N GLU A 7 2.64 19.14 18.59
CA GLU A 7 1.82 19.88 17.60
C GLU A 7 2.59 20.20 16.32
N VAL A 8 3.87 20.54 16.42
CA VAL A 8 4.73 20.82 15.25
C VAL A 8 4.96 19.54 14.46
N MET A 9 5.19 18.41 15.12
CA MET A 9 5.33 17.11 14.45
C MET A 9 4.05 16.68 13.76
N GLU A 10 2.89 16.79 14.42
CA GLU A 10 1.59 16.47 13.81
C GLU A 10 1.30 17.34 12.58
N ARG A 11 1.54 18.63 12.64
CA ARG A 11 1.36 19.53 11.50
C ARG A 11 2.29 19.16 10.34
N THR A 12 3.53 18.82 10.62
CA THR A 12 4.51 18.42 9.59
C THR A 12 4.10 17.12 8.94
N THR A 13 3.63 16.15 9.70
CA THR A 13 3.15 14.85 9.18
C THR A 13 1.93 15.02 8.28
N ARG A 14 0.96 15.83 8.68
CA ARG A 14 -0.25 16.13 7.89
C ARG A 14 0.09 16.83 6.57
N VAL A 15 1.02 17.79 6.59
CA VAL A 15 1.48 18.46 5.36
C VAL A 15 2.16 17.49 4.43
N LYS A 16 3.03 16.62 4.94
CA LYS A 16 3.67 15.56 4.15
C LYS A 16 2.62 14.63 3.52
N ALA A 17 1.68 14.13 4.31
CA ALA A 17 0.62 13.22 3.82
C ALA A 17 -0.20 13.87 2.70
N ARG A 18 -0.56 15.14 2.83
CA ARG A 18 -1.29 15.90 1.80
C ARG A 18 -0.50 16.01 0.50
N VAL A 19 0.79 16.38 0.61
CA VAL A 19 1.66 16.49 -0.58
C VAL A 19 1.82 15.14 -1.27
N LYS A 20 2.04 14.08 -0.50
CA LYS A 20 2.17 12.71 -1.04
C LYS A 20 0.86 12.21 -1.66
N ALA A 21 -0.27 12.49 -1.04
CA ALA A 21 -1.59 12.14 -1.58
C ALA A 21 -1.86 12.80 -2.92
N HIS A 22 -1.54 14.10 -3.05
CA HIS A 22 -1.69 14.83 -4.29
C HIS A 22 -0.79 14.27 -5.40
N ALA A 23 0.48 14.04 -5.09
CA ALA A 23 1.43 13.47 -6.04
C ALA A 23 1.02 12.05 -6.49
N LEU A 24 0.55 11.21 -5.56
CA LEU A 24 0.07 9.86 -5.88
C LEU A 24 -1.16 9.90 -6.79
N LYS A 25 -2.11 10.79 -6.51
CA LYS A 25 -3.28 10.99 -7.37
C LYS A 25 -2.88 11.35 -8.80
N GLU A 26 -1.99 12.32 -8.99
CA GLU A 26 -1.50 12.70 -10.31
C GLU A 26 -0.83 11.54 -11.05
N LEU A 27 -0.02 10.75 -10.35
CA LEU A 27 0.62 9.56 -10.91
C LEU A 27 -0.41 8.50 -11.33
N LEU A 28 -1.42 8.23 -10.51
CA LEU A 28 -2.51 7.32 -10.84
C LEU A 28 -3.31 7.78 -12.07
N GLU A 29 -3.62 9.06 -12.15
CA GLU A 29 -4.33 9.64 -13.29
C GLU A 29 -3.51 9.61 -14.58
N SER A 30 -2.19 9.60 -14.49
CA SER A 30 -1.29 9.54 -15.65
C SER A 30 -1.11 8.14 -16.25
N LYS A 31 -1.58 7.11 -15.58
CA LYS A 31 -1.42 5.70 -15.97
C LYS A 31 -2.76 5.02 -16.21
N GLU A 32 -2.78 3.96 -17.00
CA GLU A 32 -4.01 3.21 -17.30
C GLU A 32 -4.38 2.22 -16.21
N LYS A 33 -3.37 1.63 -15.57
CA LYS A 33 -3.55 0.62 -14.54
C LYS A 33 -2.55 0.77 -13.41
N VAL A 34 -2.89 0.20 -12.27
CA VAL A 34 -2.04 0.12 -11.09
C VAL A 34 -1.86 -1.32 -10.66
N VAL A 35 -0.63 -1.70 -10.42
CA VAL A 35 -0.26 -2.99 -9.82
C VAL A 35 0.35 -2.70 -8.46
N ILE A 36 -0.19 -3.33 -7.43
CA ILE A 36 0.21 -3.14 -6.04
C ILE A 36 0.86 -4.43 -5.55
N MET A 37 2.05 -4.35 -5.01
CA MET A 37 2.72 -5.50 -4.39
C MET A 37 3.28 -5.16 -3.02
N ALA A 38 3.34 -6.15 -2.15
CA ALA A 38 3.93 -6.07 -0.82
C ALA A 38 5.18 -6.95 -0.72
N HIS A 39 5.56 -7.33 0.47
CA HIS A 39 6.61 -8.33 0.70
C HIS A 39 6.09 -9.77 0.47
N LYS A 40 7.03 -10.71 0.28
CA LYS A 40 6.75 -12.11 -0.12
C LYS A 40 5.82 -12.90 0.81
N ILE A 41 5.80 -12.58 2.08
CA ILE A 41 4.93 -13.22 3.07
C ILE A 41 4.02 -12.14 3.62
N PRO A 42 2.90 -11.84 2.93
CA PRO A 42 2.06 -10.71 3.30
C PRO A 42 1.42 -10.89 4.66
N ASP A 43 1.45 -9.85 5.46
CA ASP A 43 0.77 -9.74 6.73
C ASP A 43 -0.47 -8.83 6.63
N PRO A 44 -1.27 -8.69 7.68
CA PRO A 44 -2.45 -7.82 7.64
C PRO A 44 -2.15 -6.35 7.35
N ASP A 45 -1.00 -5.82 7.78
CA ASP A 45 -0.59 -4.46 7.46
C ASP A 45 -0.37 -4.29 5.94
N ALA A 46 0.37 -5.20 5.33
CA ALA A 46 0.64 -5.20 3.90
C ALA A 46 -0.65 -5.29 3.07
N ILE A 47 -1.54 -6.23 3.41
CA ILE A 47 -2.81 -6.42 2.68
C ILE A 47 -3.79 -5.27 2.94
N GLY A 48 -3.92 -4.79 4.16
CA GLY A 48 -4.76 -3.62 4.47
C GLY A 48 -4.33 -2.38 3.69
N ALA A 49 -3.03 -2.11 3.63
CA ALA A 49 -2.46 -1.01 2.83
C ALA A 49 -2.74 -1.19 1.33
N ALA A 50 -2.53 -2.41 0.80
CA ALA A 50 -2.78 -2.72 -0.59
C ALA A 50 -4.26 -2.56 -0.97
N VAL A 51 -5.18 -3.01 -0.13
CA VAL A 51 -6.64 -2.87 -0.33
C VAL A 51 -7.07 -1.40 -0.36
N GLY A 52 -6.54 -0.56 0.53
CA GLY A 52 -6.80 0.88 0.50
C GLY A 52 -6.36 1.54 -0.80
N LEU A 53 -5.18 1.20 -1.30
CA LEU A 53 -4.65 1.71 -2.58
C LEU A 53 -5.40 1.14 -3.80
N TYR A 54 -5.83 -0.11 -3.73
CA TYR A 54 -6.70 -0.71 -4.73
C TYR A 54 -8.00 0.10 -4.89
N ARG A 55 -8.66 0.44 -3.79
CA ARG A 55 -9.85 1.30 -3.80
C ARG A 55 -9.56 2.69 -4.36
N LEU A 56 -8.43 3.27 -4.02
CA LEU A 56 -8.02 4.56 -4.59
C LEU A 56 -7.89 4.48 -6.11
N GLY A 57 -7.23 3.46 -6.63
CA GLY A 57 -7.11 3.22 -8.07
C GLY A 57 -8.47 3.11 -8.77
N LEU A 58 -9.36 2.29 -8.22
CA LEU A 58 -10.73 2.15 -8.75
C LEU A 58 -11.51 3.46 -8.70
N SER A 59 -11.40 4.23 -7.63
CA SER A 59 -12.10 5.51 -7.49
C SER A 59 -11.69 6.56 -8.54
N LEU A 60 -10.47 6.43 -9.07
CA LEU A 60 -9.94 7.26 -10.15
C LEU A 60 -10.16 6.64 -11.55
N GLY A 61 -10.96 5.58 -11.65
CA GLY A 61 -11.27 4.91 -12.90
C GLY A 61 -10.12 4.08 -13.47
N ARG A 62 -9.16 3.69 -12.64
CA ARG A 62 -8.02 2.85 -13.06
C ARG A 62 -8.34 1.37 -12.82
N LYS A 63 -7.80 0.51 -13.68
CA LYS A 63 -7.74 -0.92 -13.38
C LYS A 63 -6.70 -1.14 -12.29
N ALA A 64 -7.03 -1.93 -11.28
CA ALA A 64 -6.17 -2.16 -10.14
C ALA A 64 -6.04 -3.66 -9.84
N HIS A 65 -4.83 -4.08 -9.48
CA HIS A 65 -4.52 -5.45 -9.14
C HIS A 65 -3.57 -5.50 -7.95
N ILE A 66 -3.73 -6.51 -7.10
CA ILE A 66 -2.84 -6.79 -5.97
C ILE A 66 -2.11 -8.10 -6.26
N VAL A 67 -0.78 -8.06 -6.23
CA VAL A 67 0.05 -9.25 -6.46
C VAL A 67 0.13 -10.06 -5.18
N MET A 68 -0.29 -11.30 -5.22
CA MET A 68 -0.23 -12.22 -4.09
C MET A 68 -0.17 -13.66 -4.60
N ASN A 69 0.91 -14.38 -4.31
CA ASN A 69 1.08 -15.77 -4.72
C ASN A 69 0.57 -16.75 -3.67
N GLU A 70 0.76 -16.42 -2.40
CA GLU A 70 0.39 -17.27 -1.26
C GLU A 70 -0.48 -16.50 -0.27
N VAL A 71 -1.58 -17.12 0.12
CA VAL A 71 -2.45 -16.60 1.17
C VAL A 71 -2.02 -17.19 2.50
N THR A 72 -1.32 -16.40 3.31
CA THR A 72 -0.89 -16.81 4.65
C THR A 72 -2.07 -16.94 5.60
N ILE A 73 -1.90 -17.69 6.69
CA ILE A 73 -2.94 -17.88 7.71
C ILE A 73 -3.41 -16.53 8.28
N SER A 74 -2.49 -15.58 8.47
CA SER A 74 -2.79 -14.27 9.06
C SER A 74 -3.70 -13.37 8.21
N VAL A 75 -3.73 -13.57 6.90
CA VAL A 75 -4.54 -12.77 5.97
C VAL A 75 -5.68 -13.54 5.32
N ARG A 76 -5.79 -14.84 5.56
CA ARG A 76 -6.77 -15.72 4.89
C ARG A 76 -8.21 -15.26 5.07
N ALA A 77 -8.61 -14.96 6.30
CA ALA A 77 -9.98 -14.51 6.58
C ALA A 77 -10.32 -13.22 5.82
N MET A 78 -9.39 -12.28 5.76
CA MET A 78 -9.51 -11.01 5.06
C MET A 78 -9.64 -11.20 3.55
N VAL A 79 -8.78 -12.03 2.96
CA VAL A 79 -8.80 -12.34 1.53
C VAL A 79 -10.06 -13.11 1.14
N ASP A 80 -10.47 -14.08 1.95
CA ASP A 80 -11.70 -14.85 1.72
C ASP A 80 -12.95 -13.94 1.77
N GLU A 81 -13.03 -13.01 2.69
CA GLU A 81 -14.12 -12.03 2.76
C GLU A 81 -14.22 -11.19 1.49
N LEU A 82 -13.09 -10.68 1.01
CA LEU A 82 -13.02 -9.91 -0.24
C LEU A 82 -13.46 -10.75 -1.44
N ASN A 83 -12.93 -11.96 -1.59
CA ASN A 83 -13.25 -12.84 -2.71
C ASN A 83 -14.71 -13.31 -2.73
N LYS A 84 -15.30 -13.58 -1.57
CA LYS A 84 -16.68 -14.04 -1.44
C LYS A 84 -17.71 -12.93 -1.60
N SER A 85 -17.30 -11.68 -1.53
CA SER A 85 -18.23 -10.55 -1.62
C SER A 85 -18.95 -10.41 -2.95
N GLY A 86 -18.36 -10.91 -4.04
CA GLY A 86 -18.86 -10.76 -5.40
C GLY A 86 -18.83 -9.32 -5.94
N ILE A 87 -18.18 -8.40 -5.24
CA ILE A 87 -18.08 -6.98 -5.63
C ILE A 87 -16.88 -6.74 -6.54
N TYR A 88 -15.83 -7.53 -6.37
CA TYR A 88 -14.56 -7.38 -7.08
C TYR A 88 -14.44 -8.27 -8.29
N ASP A 89 -13.68 -7.82 -9.28
CA ASP A 89 -13.31 -8.64 -10.43
C ASP A 89 -12.42 -9.81 -9.98
N GLU A 90 -12.43 -10.89 -10.74
CA GLU A 90 -11.62 -12.09 -10.45
C GLU A 90 -10.12 -11.82 -10.42
N ASP A 91 -9.69 -10.74 -11.08
CA ASP A 91 -8.30 -10.29 -11.17
C ASP A 91 -7.91 -9.22 -10.13
N MET A 92 -8.71 -9.06 -9.05
CA MET A 92 -8.30 -8.24 -7.91
C MET A 92 -6.96 -8.72 -7.34
N PHE A 93 -6.85 -10.04 -7.10
CA PHE A 93 -5.61 -10.70 -6.70
C PHE A 93 -5.04 -11.50 -7.86
N ILE A 94 -3.78 -11.25 -8.18
CA ILE A 94 -3.07 -11.90 -9.29
C ILE A 94 -1.75 -12.49 -8.81
N ASP A 95 -1.29 -13.55 -9.45
CA ASP A 95 0.01 -14.13 -9.19
C ASP A 95 1.15 -13.41 -9.94
N ASN A 96 2.38 -13.85 -9.73
CA ASN A 96 3.54 -13.25 -10.38
C ASN A 96 3.51 -13.35 -11.90
N GLU A 97 3.05 -14.48 -12.45
CA GLU A 97 3.00 -14.68 -13.91
C GLU A 97 2.01 -13.71 -14.55
N GLN A 98 0.83 -13.58 -13.97
CA GLN A 98 -0.18 -12.62 -14.40
C GLN A 98 0.31 -11.17 -14.26
N ALA A 99 0.96 -10.83 -13.14
CA ALA A 99 1.50 -9.50 -12.92
C ALA A 99 2.60 -9.14 -13.94
N ILE A 100 3.49 -10.08 -14.25
CA ILE A 100 4.54 -9.91 -15.26
C ILE A 100 3.94 -9.69 -16.65
N GLU A 101 2.88 -10.43 -16.98
CA GLU A 101 2.20 -10.32 -18.28
C GLU A 101 1.55 -8.94 -18.48
N ILE A 102 0.90 -8.39 -17.46
CA ILE A 102 0.12 -7.14 -17.58
C ILE A 102 0.92 -5.87 -17.33
N THR A 103 2.09 -5.96 -16.67
CA THR A 103 2.89 -4.79 -16.30
C THR A 103 3.69 -4.26 -17.50
N ASP A 104 3.46 -3.02 -17.84
CA ASP A 104 4.09 -2.31 -18.96
C ASP A 104 4.40 -0.84 -18.60
N GLU A 105 4.76 -0.03 -19.58
CA GLU A 105 5.07 1.40 -19.40
C GLU A 105 3.85 2.24 -18.93
N ASN A 106 2.63 1.75 -19.16
CA ASN A 106 1.38 2.40 -18.74
C ASN A 106 0.92 1.93 -17.34
N THR A 107 1.75 1.20 -16.63
CA THR A 107 1.49 0.68 -15.30
C THR A 107 2.17 1.52 -14.24
N LEU A 108 1.41 1.95 -13.23
CA LEU A 108 1.96 2.42 -11.96
C LEU A 108 2.16 1.22 -11.04
N LEU A 109 3.40 1.00 -10.63
CA LEU A 109 3.74 -0.03 -9.64
C LEU A 109 3.81 0.61 -8.26
N ILE A 110 2.97 0.18 -7.34
CA ILE A 110 3.00 0.63 -5.95
C ILE A 110 3.53 -0.51 -5.08
N VAL A 111 4.61 -0.26 -4.38
CA VAL A 111 5.22 -1.17 -3.42
C VAL A 111 4.84 -0.72 -2.01
N VAL A 112 4.22 -1.60 -1.24
CA VAL A 112 3.75 -1.31 0.11
C VAL A 112 4.40 -2.21 1.14
N ASP A 113 4.67 -1.66 2.31
CA ASP A 113 5.17 -2.35 3.49
C ASP A 113 6.52 -3.06 3.29
N VAL A 114 7.27 -2.62 2.31
CA VAL A 114 8.63 -3.09 2.01
C VAL A 114 9.37 -2.04 1.18
N ASN A 115 10.66 -1.89 1.40
CA ASN A 115 11.49 -0.97 0.62
C ASN A 115 12.73 -1.63 -0.01
N HIS A 116 12.87 -2.94 0.12
CA HIS A 116 13.96 -3.73 -0.47
C HIS A 116 13.46 -4.57 -1.65
N ALA A 117 14.16 -4.48 -2.78
CA ALA A 117 13.77 -5.15 -4.02
C ALA A 117 13.60 -6.67 -3.88
N ASN A 118 14.56 -7.34 -3.26
CA ASN A 118 14.56 -8.80 -3.11
C ASN A 118 13.55 -9.36 -2.08
N TYR A 119 12.94 -8.49 -1.29
CA TYR A 119 11.86 -8.88 -0.36
C TYR A 119 10.46 -8.62 -0.93
N THR A 120 10.35 -7.95 -2.09
CA THR A 120 9.07 -7.72 -2.75
C THR A 120 8.47 -9.02 -3.27
N GLU A 121 7.15 -9.07 -3.39
CA GLU A 121 6.41 -10.23 -3.89
C GLU A 121 6.88 -10.67 -5.29
N CYS A 122 7.14 -9.71 -6.17
CA CYS A 122 7.64 -9.95 -7.54
C CYS A 122 8.69 -8.92 -7.93
N GLU A 123 9.95 -9.23 -7.68
CA GLU A 123 11.08 -8.32 -7.96
C GLU A 123 11.18 -7.93 -9.43
N GLN A 124 10.81 -8.83 -10.34
CA GLN A 124 10.89 -8.59 -11.80
C GLN A 124 10.07 -7.37 -12.23
N LEU A 125 8.97 -7.06 -11.56
CA LEU A 125 8.12 -5.90 -11.90
C LEU A 125 8.87 -4.57 -11.80
N LEU A 126 9.85 -4.47 -10.91
CA LEU A 126 10.67 -3.26 -10.74
C LEU A 126 11.47 -2.88 -11.98
N SER A 127 11.75 -3.85 -12.85
CA SER A 127 12.45 -3.61 -14.13
C SER A 127 11.50 -3.41 -15.31
N GLN A 128 10.22 -3.78 -15.18
CA GLN A 128 9.25 -3.70 -16.27
C GLN A 128 8.56 -2.34 -16.38
N THR A 129 8.55 -1.56 -15.32
CA THR A 129 8.02 -0.20 -15.32
C THR A 129 9.01 0.77 -14.70
N LYS A 130 9.06 2.00 -15.24
CA LYS A 130 9.87 3.08 -14.69
C LYS A 130 9.12 3.89 -13.62
N THR A 131 7.84 3.65 -13.46
CA THR A 131 6.97 4.41 -12.57
C THR A 131 6.66 3.57 -11.34
N THR A 132 7.55 3.64 -10.35
CA THR A 132 7.44 2.92 -9.07
C THR A 132 7.24 3.89 -7.93
N VAL A 133 6.25 3.60 -7.09
CA VAL A 133 5.93 4.31 -5.85
C VAL A 133 6.19 3.39 -4.67
N ILE A 134 6.79 3.92 -3.59
CA ILE A 134 7.05 3.18 -2.35
C ILE A 134 6.30 3.84 -1.20
N LEU A 135 5.51 3.04 -0.47
CA LEU A 135 4.84 3.42 0.77
C LEU A 135 5.22 2.40 1.85
N ASP A 136 5.96 2.83 2.85
CA ASP A 136 6.53 1.93 3.86
C ASP A 136 6.77 2.65 5.19
N HIS A 137 6.72 1.93 6.30
CA HIS A 137 7.05 2.45 7.61
C HIS A 137 8.36 1.89 8.20
N HIS A 138 9.03 0.99 7.49
CA HIS A 138 10.31 0.46 7.91
C HIS A 138 11.45 1.47 7.73
N ARG A 139 12.50 1.31 8.51
CA ARG A 139 13.67 2.20 8.40
C ARG A 139 14.34 2.08 7.03
N LYS A 140 14.79 3.21 6.53
CA LYS A 140 15.57 3.28 5.29
C LYS A 140 16.92 2.57 5.47
N ASN A 141 17.30 1.80 4.46
CA ASN A 141 18.54 1.03 4.42
C ASN A 141 19.26 1.31 3.10
N LYS A 142 20.53 0.86 3.00
CA LYS A 142 21.36 1.09 1.79
C LYS A 142 20.86 0.36 0.55
N ASP A 143 20.13 -0.74 0.75
CA ASP A 143 19.64 -1.63 -0.32
C ASP A 143 18.18 -1.33 -0.74
N MET A 144 17.74 -0.10 -0.55
CA MET A 144 16.41 0.33 -0.97
C MET A 144 16.22 0.25 -2.48
N ILE A 145 14.96 0.04 -2.90
CA ILE A 145 14.53 0.16 -4.29
C ILE A 145 14.99 1.52 -4.84
N LYS A 146 15.69 1.48 -5.98
CA LYS A 146 16.31 2.65 -6.58
C LYS A 146 15.34 3.41 -7.48
N ASN A 147 15.48 4.73 -7.48
CA ASN A 147 14.79 5.66 -8.38
C ASN A 147 13.26 5.55 -8.38
N PRO A 148 12.57 5.46 -7.22
CA PRO A 148 11.13 5.60 -7.22
C PRO A 148 10.73 7.02 -7.66
N VAL A 149 9.63 7.15 -8.39
CA VAL A 149 9.08 8.46 -8.78
C VAL A 149 8.40 9.15 -7.58
N LEU A 150 7.96 8.38 -6.61
CA LEU A 150 7.43 8.83 -5.33
C LEU A 150 7.85 7.87 -4.23
N SER A 151 8.34 8.40 -3.13
CA SER A 151 8.69 7.61 -1.94
C SER A 151 8.09 8.26 -0.70
N TYR A 152 7.25 7.52 0.00
CA TYR A 152 6.70 7.89 1.30
C TYR A 152 7.07 6.83 2.32
N VAL A 153 8.26 6.97 2.87
CA VAL A 153 8.81 6.07 3.89
C VAL A 153 8.89 6.84 5.21
N GLU A 154 8.03 6.46 6.16
CA GLU A 154 7.87 7.17 7.44
C GLU A 154 8.03 6.20 8.62
N PRO A 155 9.26 6.06 9.17
CA PRO A 155 9.54 5.12 10.27
C PRO A 155 8.82 5.43 11.59
N TYR A 156 8.25 6.62 11.71
CA TYR A 156 7.49 7.01 12.91
C TYR A 156 6.00 6.66 12.84
N ALA A 157 5.51 6.25 11.68
CA ALA A 157 4.17 5.70 11.56
C ALA A 157 4.08 4.32 12.22
N SER A 158 2.94 4.00 12.82
CA SER A 158 2.74 2.72 13.48
C SER A 158 2.60 1.57 12.49
N SER A 159 2.15 1.85 11.27
CA SER A 159 1.97 0.87 10.19
C SER A 159 1.93 1.55 8.81
N THR A 160 2.17 0.79 7.75
CA THR A 160 1.98 1.26 6.37
C THR A 160 0.51 1.52 6.09
N CYS A 161 -0.38 0.71 6.66
CA CYS A 161 -1.82 0.89 6.55
C CYS A 161 -2.28 2.25 7.11
N GLU A 162 -1.68 2.73 8.18
CA GLU A 162 -1.91 4.09 8.71
C GLU A 162 -1.52 5.17 7.69
N LEU A 163 -0.38 5.03 7.03
CA LEU A 163 0.05 5.96 5.98
C LEU A 163 -0.95 6.00 4.82
N VAL A 164 -1.44 4.85 4.40
CA VAL A 164 -2.46 4.76 3.35
C VAL A 164 -3.78 5.38 3.79
N ALA A 165 -4.23 5.13 5.02
CA ALA A 165 -5.43 5.74 5.57
C ALA A 165 -5.37 7.28 5.57
N GLU A 166 -4.23 7.85 5.93
CA GLU A 166 -4.00 9.29 5.85
C GLU A 166 -4.05 9.81 4.41
N ILE A 167 -3.38 9.13 3.47
CA ILE A 167 -3.43 9.48 2.05
C ILE A 167 -4.87 9.55 1.54
N LEU A 168 -5.69 8.54 1.87
CA LEU A 168 -7.09 8.49 1.45
C LEU A 168 -7.93 9.68 1.96
N GLN A 169 -7.57 10.23 3.12
CA GLN A 169 -8.23 11.43 3.68
C GLN A 169 -7.91 12.71 2.91
N TYR A 170 -6.72 12.79 2.30
CA TYR A 170 -6.24 14.00 1.62
C TYR A 170 -6.40 13.97 0.10
N VAL A 171 -6.87 12.88 -0.46
CA VAL A 171 -7.25 12.83 -1.88
C VAL A 171 -8.60 13.52 -2.06
N ASP A 172 -8.68 14.49 -2.97
CA ASP A 172 -9.88 15.32 -3.19
C ASP A 172 -11.13 14.50 -3.50
N SER A 173 -10.98 13.37 -4.18
CA SER A 173 -12.07 12.45 -4.51
C SER A 173 -12.62 11.68 -3.32
N LYS A 174 -11.96 11.71 -2.17
CA LYS A 174 -12.29 10.97 -0.94
C LYS A 174 -12.91 9.60 -1.25
N PRO A 175 -12.09 8.60 -1.64
CA PRO A 175 -12.60 7.31 -2.05
C PRO A 175 -13.45 6.69 -0.94
N LYS A 176 -14.65 6.24 -1.29
CA LYS A 176 -15.55 5.57 -0.35
C LYS A 176 -15.15 4.10 -0.24
N LEU A 177 -14.65 3.72 0.92
CA LEU A 177 -14.33 2.32 1.22
C LEU A 177 -15.60 1.48 1.38
N GLU A 178 -15.60 0.29 0.79
CA GLU A 178 -16.55 -0.75 1.15
C GLU A 178 -16.31 -1.23 2.60
N PRO A 179 -17.34 -1.72 3.32
CA PRO A 179 -17.17 -2.16 4.71
C PRO A 179 -16.03 -3.17 4.92
N MET A 180 -15.86 -4.11 4.01
CA MET A 180 -14.81 -5.12 4.08
C MET A 180 -13.41 -4.54 3.83
N GLU A 181 -13.30 -3.49 3.02
CA GLU A 181 -12.04 -2.76 2.81
C GLU A 181 -11.66 -1.97 4.07
N ALA A 182 -12.63 -1.30 4.67
CA ALA A 182 -12.44 -0.62 5.94
C ALA A 182 -12.02 -1.59 7.05
N ASN A 183 -12.62 -2.78 7.10
CA ASN A 183 -12.24 -3.84 8.03
C ASN A 183 -10.80 -4.32 7.79
N ALA A 184 -10.41 -4.54 6.53
CA ALA A 184 -9.06 -4.96 6.16
C ALA A 184 -8.02 -3.92 6.61
N MET A 185 -8.27 -2.65 6.38
CA MET A 185 -7.40 -1.57 6.84
C MET A 185 -7.35 -1.46 8.37
N TYR A 186 -8.48 -1.62 9.03
CA TYR A 186 -8.54 -1.60 10.48
C TYR A 186 -7.72 -2.73 11.11
N TYR A 187 -7.83 -3.97 10.60
CA TYR A 187 -6.99 -5.09 11.03
C TYR A 187 -5.50 -4.83 10.78
N GLY A 188 -5.16 -4.26 9.64
CA GLY A 188 -3.78 -3.88 9.32
C GLY A 188 -3.20 -2.89 10.33
N CYS A 189 -3.96 -1.90 10.75
CA CYS A 189 -3.54 -0.93 11.76
C CYS A 189 -3.44 -1.52 13.16
N LEU A 190 -4.38 -2.39 13.58
CA LEU A 190 -4.47 -2.90 14.95
C LEU A 190 -3.38 -3.89 15.32
N LEU A 191 -3.01 -4.79 14.41
CA LEU A 191 -2.10 -5.89 14.74
C LEU A 191 -0.67 -5.41 15.00
N TYR A 192 -0.30 -4.21 14.54
CA TYR A 192 0.99 -3.60 14.83
C TYR A 192 1.04 -2.84 16.17
N THR A 193 -0.12 -2.45 16.71
CA THR A 193 -0.21 -1.75 18.01
C THR A 193 -0.30 -2.69 19.21
N SER A 194 -0.47 -4.00 18.99
CA SER A 194 -0.42 -4.99 20.07
C SER A 194 1.05 -5.33 20.36
N PRO A 195 1.51 -5.20 21.64
CA PRO A 195 2.86 -5.60 21.99
C PRO A 195 3.06 -7.09 21.68
N SER A 196 4.10 -7.38 20.90
CA SER A 196 4.48 -8.77 20.60
C SER A 196 4.79 -9.51 21.89
N PRO A 197 4.31 -10.77 22.09
CA PRO A 197 4.65 -11.59 23.26
C PRO A 197 6.15 -11.96 23.37
N ARG A 198 7.01 -11.43 22.50
CA ARG A 198 8.45 -11.73 22.44
C ARG A 198 9.34 -10.75 23.18
N ASP A 199 8.78 -9.72 23.80
CA ASP A 199 9.54 -8.72 24.57
C ASP A 199 9.34 -8.88 26.09
N SER A 200 9.17 -10.11 26.56
CA SER A 200 9.20 -10.46 27.99
C SER A 200 10.29 -11.47 28.30
#